data_6fc679a78bf542213ef1ce24b5ed2246
#
_entry.id   6fc679a78bf542213ef1ce24b5ed2246
#
_cell.length_a   1.000
_cell.length_b   1.000
_cell.length_c   1.000
_cell.angle_alpha   90.00
_cell.angle_beta   90.00
_cell.angle_gamma   90.00
#
_symmetry.space_group_name_H-M   'P 1'
#
loop_
_entity.id
_entity.type
_entity.pdbx_description
1 polymer ?
#
loop_
_entity_poly.entity_id
_entity_poly.type
_entity_poly.pdbx_seq_one_letter_code
_entity_poly.pdbx_strand_id
1 'polypeptide(L)'
;MNTVELARTLSWRENALFEEREKNVFVKPNEHRRACSNVVMARKRTFRGMKKNNFFRLIVLFVLTLQDTPIRRHGAHLFIYRRMNDEYKTIDGIGQGVYTEKRSKFLAYAHPVDSVEQIKDLLAAYRKQHYDARHVCYAYMLGSERQEFRANDDGEPSSTAGKPILGQINSHELTNILVVVVRYYGGVNLGTGGLIVAYRTAAALAIDNAPMVNRLVEETVSFAFPYVMMNGVMRVVKESEARILATNFENTCEIKLSIVRSKAEELRNKLNKLSFG
;
A
#
# COMPACT_ATOMS: atom_id res chain seq x y z
N MET A 1 25.59 9.72 -25.03
CA MET A 1 25.59 9.60 -23.56
C MET A 1 26.73 8.66 -23.18
N ASN A 2 27.65 9.13 -22.36
CA ASN A 2 28.92 8.44 -22.07
C ASN A 2 28.67 7.33 -21.02
N THR A 3 29.23 6.16 -21.20
CA THR A 3 29.11 4.98 -20.30
C THR A 3 29.42 5.25 -18.82
N VAL A 4 30.17 6.32 -18.53
CA VAL A 4 30.51 6.80 -17.18
C VAL A 4 29.31 7.48 -16.50
N GLU A 5 28.43 8.12 -17.23
CA GLU A 5 27.24 8.80 -16.71
C GLU A 5 26.10 7.82 -16.38
N LEU A 6 25.98 6.75 -17.19
CA LEU A 6 25.05 5.65 -16.90
C LEU A 6 25.45 4.87 -15.62
N ALA A 7 26.74 4.68 -15.40
CA ALA A 7 27.25 4.00 -14.20
C ALA A 7 27.05 4.83 -12.92
N ARG A 8 27.08 6.17 -13.02
CA ARG A 8 26.81 7.06 -11.88
C ARG A 8 25.33 7.08 -11.48
N THR A 9 24.42 7.10 -12.44
CA THR A 9 22.97 7.10 -12.17
C THR A 9 22.47 5.77 -11.61
N LEU A 10 23.04 4.65 -12.03
CA LEU A 10 22.73 3.32 -11.47
C LEU A 10 23.27 3.17 -10.03
N SER A 11 24.46 3.67 -9.75
CA SER A 11 25.04 3.65 -8.39
C SER A 11 24.23 4.45 -7.36
N TRP A 12 23.61 5.57 -7.75
CA TRP A 12 22.77 6.38 -6.87
C TRP A 12 21.41 5.72 -6.56
N ARG A 13 20.81 5.03 -7.54
CA ARG A 13 19.56 4.30 -7.32
C ARG A 13 19.74 3.06 -6.44
N GLU A 14 20.84 2.36 -6.58
CA GLU A 14 21.11 1.18 -5.73
C GLU A 14 21.47 1.56 -4.29
N ASN A 15 22.17 2.68 -4.06
CA ASN A 15 22.44 3.17 -2.71
C ASN A 15 21.18 3.66 -1.99
N ALA A 16 20.26 4.32 -2.68
CA ALA A 16 18.96 4.73 -2.12
C ALA A 16 18.09 3.53 -1.72
N LEU A 17 18.05 2.49 -2.56
CA LEU A 17 17.31 1.25 -2.28
C LEU A 17 17.96 0.41 -1.15
N PHE A 18 19.27 0.55 -0.93
CA PHE A 18 19.97 -0.14 0.14
C PHE A 18 19.78 0.55 1.49
N GLU A 19 19.81 1.88 1.55
CA GLU A 19 19.51 2.65 2.77
C GLU A 19 18.07 2.49 3.25
N GLU A 20 17.10 2.37 2.32
CA GLU A 20 15.69 2.13 2.63
C GLU A 20 15.45 0.71 3.19
N ARG A 21 16.24 -0.28 2.76
CA ARG A 21 16.16 -1.65 3.29
C ARG A 21 16.77 -1.82 4.69
N GLU A 22 17.79 -1.05 5.06
CA GLU A 22 18.39 -1.15 6.40
C GLU A 22 17.51 -0.57 7.52
N LYS A 23 16.61 0.37 7.22
CA LYS A 23 15.70 0.98 8.20
C LYS A 23 14.58 0.07 8.69
N ASN A 24 14.34 -1.08 8.03
CA ASN A 24 13.21 -1.96 8.29
C ASN A 24 13.55 -3.34 8.90
N VAL A 25 14.79 -3.56 9.33
CA VAL A 25 15.20 -4.83 9.98
C VAL A 25 15.41 -4.61 11.46
N PHE A 26 14.43 -4.98 12.29
CA PHE A 26 14.53 -4.98 13.75
C PHE A 26 15.03 -6.35 14.23
N VAL A 27 16.30 -6.42 14.65
CA VAL A 27 16.92 -7.62 15.23
C VAL A 27 16.93 -7.49 16.75
N LYS A 28 16.42 -8.50 17.49
CA LYS A 28 16.48 -8.55 18.96
C LYS A 28 17.92 -8.39 19.46
N PRO A 29 18.18 -7.59 20.54
CA PRO A 29 19.51 -7.04 20.83
C PRO A 29 20.59 -7.98 21.36
N ASN A 30 20.32 -9.23 21.71
CA ASN A 30 21.24 -9.99 22.58
C ASN A 30 22.04 -11.17 21.98
N GLU A 31 21.75 -11.63 20.75
CA GLU A 31 22.49 -12.78 20.19
C GLU A 31 23.39 -12.47 18.98
N HIS A 32 23.20 -11.35 18.31
CA HIS A 32 23.94 -11.03 17.07
C HIS A 32 25.14 -10.08 17.23
N ARG A 33 25.37 -9.49 18.41
CA ARG A 33 26.51 -8.58 18.59
C ARG A 33 27.89 -9.25 18.36
N ARG A 34 28.01 -10.55 18.63
CA ARG A 34 29.28 -11.28 18.41
C ARG A 34 29.51 -11.69 16.96
N ALA A 35 28.45 -12.03 16.21
CA ALA A 35 28.57 -12.43 14.81
C ALA A 35 28.79 -11.23 13.86
N CYS A 36 28.07 -10.12 14.06
CA CYS A 36 28.24 -8.92 13.23
C CYS A 36 29.58 -8.21 13.45
N SER A 37 30.09 -8.19 14.68
CA SER A 37 31.38 -7.58 14.97
C SER A 37 32.54 -8.29 14.28
N ASN A 38 32.49 -9.62 14.15
CA ASN A 38 33.52 -10.39 13.46
C ASN A 38 33.45 -10.23 11.93
N VAL A 39 32.26 -10.09 11.35
CA VAL A 39 32.10 -9.85 9.91
C VAL A 39 32.54 -8.42 9.53
N VAL A 40 32.22 -7.42 10.35
CA VAL A 40 32.63 -6.02 10.13
C VAL A 40 34.12 -5.82 10.32
N MET A 41 34.74 -6.52 11.28
CA MET A 41 36.20 -6.46 11.50
C MET A 41 36.99 -7.19 10.40
N ALA A 42 36.53 -8.31 9.89
CA ALA A 42 37.10 -8.98 8.72
C ALA A 42 37.04 -8.09 7.46
N ARG A 43 35.95 -7.32 7.27
CA ARG A 43 35.76 -6.40 6.15
C ARG A 43 36.75 -5.24 6.13
N LYS A 44 37.18 -4.74 7.28
CA LYS A 44 38.14 -3.62 7.37
C LYS A 44 39.61 -4.02 7.12
N ARG A 45 39.99 -5.28 7.33
CA ARG A 45 41.40 -5.74 7.13
C ARG A 45 41.69 -6.22 5.71
N THR A 46 40.73 -6.76 4.96
CA THR A 46 40.98 -7.43 3.66
C THR A 46 40.91 -6.48 2.45
N PHE A 47 40.39 -5.25 2.61
CA PHE A 47 40.09 -4.36 1.47
C PHE A 47 40.98 -3.13 1.32
N ARG A 48 42.09 -3.04 2.03
CA ARG A 48 43.01 -1.93 1.85
C ARG A 48 44.02 -2.25 0.74
N GLY A 49 43.62 -2.09 -0.52
CA GLY A 49 44.58 -2.21 -1.64
C GLY A 49 44.09 -2.80 -2.95
N MET A 50 42.82 -3.17 -3.09
CA MET A 50 42.33 -3.79 -4.33
C MET A 50 41.74 -2.76 -5.35
N LYS A 51 42.14 -2.86 -6.63
CA LYS A 51 41.60 -2.06 -7.73
C LYS A 51 40.13 -2.40 -8.00
N LYS A 52 39.30 -1.38 -8.32
CA LYS A 52 37.85 -1.48 -8.47
C LYS A 52 37.33 -2.61 -9.38
N ASN A 53 38.08 -3.05 -10.39
CA ASN A 53 37.63 -4.07 -11.34
C ASN A 53 37.62 -5.51 -10.78
N ASN A 54 38.34 -5.80 -9.70
CA ASN A 54 38.37 -7.11 -9.07
C ASN A 54 37.28 -7.28 -7.98
N PHE A 55 36.69 -6.18 -7.52
CA PHE A 55 35.65 -6.17 -6.50
C PHE A 55 34.36 -6.81 -7.01
N PHE A 56 33.95 -6.48 -8.25
CA PHE A 56 32.72 -7.02 -8.85
C PHE A 56 32.81 -8.53 -9.14
N ARG A 57 34.00 -8.97 -9.55
CA ARG A 57 34.25 -10.41 -9.82
C ARG A 57 34.21 -11.24 -8.53
N LEU A 58 34.64 -10.67 -7.40
CA LEU A 58 34.64 -11.34 -6.10
C LEU A 58 33.24 -11.43 -5.50
N ILE A 59 32.40 -10.40 -5.69
CA ILE A 59 30.98 -10.41 -5.23
C ILE A 59 30.19 -11.45 -6.03
N VAL A 60 30.36 -11.51 -7.34
CA VAL A 60 29.67 -12.52 -8.18
C VAL A 60 30.12 -13.93 -7.80
N LEU A 61 31.42 -14.16 -7.56
CA LEU A 61 31.92 -15.46 -7.09
C LEU A 61 31.39 -15.85 -5.70
N PHE A 62 31.28 -14.87 -4.77
CA PHE A 62 30.77 -15.10 -3.42
C PHE A 62 29.28 -15.42 -3.40
N VAL A 63 28.48 -14.79 -4.29
CA VAL A 63 27.06 -15.10 -4.45
C VAL A 63 26.85 -16.47 -5.08
N LEU A 64 27.70 -16.88 -6.04
CA LEU A 64 27.63 -18.19 -6.68
C LEU A 64 28.09 -19.33 -5.75
N THR A 65 29.07 -19.10 -4.87
CA THR A 65 29.52 -20.12 -3.90
C THR A 65 28.57 -20.32 -2.72
N LEU A 66 27.63 -19.39 -2.46
CA LEU A 66 26.58 -19.58 -1.45
C LEU A 66 25.42 -20.45 -1.92
N GLN A 67 25.33 -20.78 -3.23
CA GLN A 67 24.28 -21.64 -3.76
C GLN A 67 24.56 -23.15 -3.58
N ASP A 68 25.81 -23.57 -3.34
CA ASP A 68 26.23 -24.98 -3.33
C ASP A 68 26.60 -25.58 -1.97
N THR A 69 26.40 -24.84 -0.85
CA THR A 69 26.60 -25.45 0.47
C THR A 69 25.29 -26.02 1.00
N PRO A 70 25.19 -27.34 1.26
CA PRO A 70 24.03 -27.92 1.93
C PRO A 70 24.04 -27.45 3.39
N ILE A 71 23.36 -26.34 3.67
CA ILE A 71 23.08 -25.91 5.04
C ILE A 71 22.14 -26.94 5.65
N ARG A 72 22.69 -27.83 6.51
CA ARG A 72 21.92 -28.72 7.37
C ARG A 72 20.89 -27.88 8.12
N ARG A 73 19.62 -28.10 7.75
CA ARG A 73 18.45 -27.50 8.39
C ARG A 73 18.35 -27.99 9.84
N HIS A 74 18.92 -27.28 10.78
CA HIS A 74 18.44 -27.29 12.15
C HIS A 74 17.44 -26.12 12.26
N GLY A 75 16.21 -26.47 12.56
CA GLY A 75 15.00 -25.66 12.52
C GLY A 75 15.06 -24.27 13.16
N ALA A 76 15.62 -23.34 12.42
CA ALA A 76 15.36 -21.94 12.64
C ALA A 76 14.41 -21.49 11.52
N HIS A 77 13.11 -21.59 11.75
CA HIS A 77 12.14 -20.83 11.00
C HIS A 77 12.52 -19.35 11.14
N LEU A 78 13.20 -18.83 10.14
CA LEU A 78 13.37 -17.39 9.98
C LEU A 78 11.97 -16.84 9.61
N PHE A 79 11.14 -16.57 10.63
CA PHE A 79 9.95 -15.77 10.48
C PHE A 79 10.45 -14.36 10.11
N ILE A 80 10.53 -14.09 8.81
CA ILE A 80 10.53 -12.72 8.32
C ILE A 80 9.14 -12.19 8.71
N TYR A 81 9.04 -11.60 9.90
CA TYR A 81 7.91 -10.75 10.25
C TYR A 81 7.93 -9.58 9.25
N ARG A 82 7.27 -9.78 8.11
CA ARG A 82 6.85 -8.66 7.29
C ARG A 82 6.02 -7.82 8.24
N ARG A 83 6.53 -6.66 8.62
CA ARG A 83 5.78 -5.70 9.44
C ARG A 83 4.50 -5.45 8.68
N MET A 84 3.41 -6.11 9.09
CA MET A 84 2.10 -5.84 8.55
C MET A 84 1.79 -4.41 8.97
N ASN A 85 1.66 -3.53 8.00
CA ASN A 85 1.23 -2.18 8.27
C ASN A 85 -0.25 -2.29 8.68
N ASP A 86 -0.53 -2.12 9.97
CA ASP A 86 -1.89 -2.16 10.50
C ASP A 86 -2.68 -0.91 10.15
N GLU A 87 -2.05 0.08 9.52
CA GLU A 87 -2.66 1.34 9.16
C GLU A 87 -2.57 1.58 7.65
N TYR A 88 -3.61 2.20 7.11
CA TYR A 88 -3.62 2.74 5.77
C TYR A 88 -4.16 4.16 5.76
N LYS A 89 -3.68 4.97 4.79
CA LYS A 89 -4.09 6.35 4.62
C LYS A 89 -5.24 6.46 3.63
N THR A 90 -6.29 7.17 4.01
CA THR A 90 -7.47 7.44 3.17
C THR A 90 -8.01 8.85 3.41
N ILE A 91 -9.15 9.18 2.82
CA ILE A 91 -9.88 10.41 3.09
C ILE A 91 -11.19 10.11 3.83
N ASP A 92 -11.67 11.06 4.66
CA ASP A 92 -12.91 10.93 5.44
C ASP A 92 -13.98 11.95 5.02
N GLY A 93 -13.97 12.33 3.75
CA GLY A 93 -14.91 13.29 3.19
C GLY A 93 -14.63 13.56 1.72
N ILE A 94 -15.51 14.33 1.09
CA ILE A 94 -15.38 14.67 -0.33
C ILE A 94 -14.46 15.89 -0.45
N GLY A 95 -13.36 15.74 -1.20
CA GLY A 95 -12.51 16.85 -1.60
C GLY A 95 -12.91 17.38 -2.98
N GLN A 96 -12.83 18.65 -3.19
CA GLN A 96 -13.15 19.30 -4.46
C GLN A 96 -12.03 20.21 -4.90
N GLY A 97 -11.74 20.23 -6.20
CA GLY A 97 -10.74 21.10 -6.80
C GLY A 97 -11.20 21.61 -8.16
N VAL A 98 -10.82 22.83 -8.49
CA VAL A 98 -11.08 23.43 -9.80
C VAL A 98 -9.79 23.95 -10.38
N TYR A 99 -9.48 23.54 -11.60
CA TYR A 99 -8.36 24.06 -12.36
C TYR A 99 -8.83 24.57 -13.71
N THR A 100 -8.27 25.68 -14.19
CA THR A 100 -8.62 26.25 -15.50
C THR A 100 -7.36 26.53 -16.28
N GLU A 101 -7.32 26.06 -17.53
CA GLU A 101 -6.21 26.27 -18.45
C GLU A 101 -6.73 26.53 -19.86
N LYS A 102 -6.30 27.65 -20.48
CA LYS A 102 -6.70 28.07 -21.83
C LYS A 102 -8.22 27.92 -22.10
N ARG A 103 -9.05 28.44 -21.20
CA ARG A 103 -10.51 28.35 -21.18
C ARG A 103 -11.10 26.95 -20.92
N SER A 104 -10.29 25.87 -20.92
CA SER A 104 -10.78 24.56 -20.47
C SER A 104 -10.91 24.58 -18.94
N LYS A 105 -12.02 24.02 -18.41
CA LYS A 105 -12.29 23.93 -16.99
C LYS A 105 -12.25 22.45 -16.56
N PHE A 106 -11.51 22.16 -15.49
CA PHE A 106 -11.35 20.83 -14.90
C PHE A 106 -11.93 20.87 -13.49
N LEU A 107 -13.02 20.12 -13.27
CA LEU A 107 -13.66 19.96 -11.97
C LEU A 107 -13.23 18.61 -11.41
N ALA A 108 -12.51 18.60 -10.32
CA ALA A 108 -12.03 17.39 -9.69
C ALA A 108 -12.75 17.11 -8.37
N TYR A 109 -13.07 15.85 -8.13
CA TYR A 109 -13.75 15.35 -6.94
C TYR A 109 -13.04 14.12 -6.41
N ALA A 110 -12.65 14.14 -5.14
CA ALA A 110 -12.09 13.01 -4.42
C ALA A 110 -13.14 12.43 -3.47
N HIS A 111 -13.44 11.14 -3.60
CA HIS A 111 -14.45 10.45 -2.79
C HIS A 111 -13.82 9.30 -2.01
N PRO A 112 -14.15 9.10 -0.71
CA PRO A 112 -13.87 7.85 -0.03
C PRO A 112 -14.78 6.76 -0.60
N VAL A 113 -14.21 5.60 -0.95
CA VAL A 113 -14.92 4.46 -1.54
C VAL A 113 -14.32 3.15 -1.03
N ASP A 114 -15.18 2.14 -0.82
CA ASP A 114 -14.76 0.84 -0.31
C ASP A 114 -15.00 -0.29 -1.32
N SER A 115 -15.75 -0.04 -2.40
CA SER A 115 -16.08 -1.07 -3.40
C SER A 115 -16.17 -0.52 -4.82
N VAL A 116 -16.02 -1.43 -5.80
CA VAL A 116 -16.17 -1.11 -7.23
C VAL A 116 -17.60 -0.73 -7.57
N GLU A 117 -18.59 -1.26 -6.86
CA GLU A 117 -20.02 -0.94 -7.03
C GLU A 117 -20.28 0.53 -6.73
N GLN A 118 -19.81 1.03 -5.58
CA GLN A 118 -19.90 2.46 -5.22
C GLN A 118 -19.24 3.35 -6.28
N ILE A 119 -18.09 2.92 -6.81
CA ILE A 119 -17.38 3.65 -7.88
C ILE A 119 -18.26 3.76 -9.13
N LYS A 120 -18.90 2.67 -9.58
CA LYS A 120 -19.79 2.67 -10.75
C LYS A 120 -20.97 3.61 -10.55
N ASP A 121 -21.58 3.60 -9.38
CA ASP A 121 -22.73 4.46 -9.04
C ASP A 121 -22.35 5.94 -9.06
N LEU A 122 -21.20 6.28 -8.44
CA LEU A 122 -20.67 7.64 -8.46
C LEU A 122 -20.33 8.11 -9.88
N LEU A 123 -19.68 7.27 -10.68
CA LEU A 123 -19.37 7.62 -12.07
C LEU A 123 -20.64 7.82 -12.92
N ALA A 124 -21.67 7.00 -12.73
CA ALA A 124 -22.96 7.18 -13.38
C ALA A 124 -23.62 8.49 -12.97
N ALA A 125 -23.58 8.83 -11.68
CA ALA A 125 -24.10 10.10 -11.16
C ALA A 125 -23.35 11.30 -11.75
N TYR A 126 -22.02 11.27 -11.82
CA TYR A 126 -21.22 12.34 -12.43
C TYR A 126 -21.50 12.50 -13.94
N ARG A 127 -21.64 11.41 -14.69
CA ARG A 127 -21.99 11.47 -16.11
C ARG A 127 -23.39 12.06 -16.33
N LYS A 128 -24.34 11.78 -15.44
CA LYS A 128 -25.68 12.37 -15.48
C LYS A 128 -25.67 13.84 -15.10
N GLN A 129 -24.92 14.22 -14.06
CA GLN A 129 -24.81 15.59 -13.58
C GLN A 129 -24.08 16.50 -14.58
N HIS A 130 -23.07 15.98 -15.26
CA HIS A 130 -22.24 16.70 -16.21
C HIS A 130 -22.40 16.13 -17.63
N TYR A 131 -23.66 15.99 -18.06
CA TYR A 131 -24.00 15.38 -19.36
C TYR A 131 -23.43 16.14 -20.57
N ASP A 132 -23.16 17.42 -20.41
CA ASP A 132 -22.57 18.34 -21.39
C ASP A 132 -21.04 18.40 -21.33
N ALA A 133 -20.43 17.73 -20.36
CA ALA A 133 -18.97 17.66 -20.25
C ALA A 133 -18.38 16.75 -21.35
N ARG A 134 -17.22 17.16 -21.87
CA ARG A 134 -16.54 16.41 -22.93
C ARG A 134 -15.99 15.07 -22.45
N HIS A 135 -15.39 15.06 -21.24
CA HIS A 135 -14.74 13.89 -20.67
C HIS A 135 -14.96 13.83 -19.14
N VAL A 136 -15.18 12.62 -18.63
CA VAL A 136 -15.26 12.29 -17.21
C VAL A 136 -14.17 11.26 -16.90
N CYS A 137 -12.94 11.75 -16.76
CA CYS A 137 -11.77 10.92 -16.49
C CYS A 137 -11.70 10.56 -15.01
N TYR A 138 -11.17 9.38 -14.67
CA TYR A 138 -11.08 8.97 -13.27
C TYR A 138 -9.91 8.02 -13.01
N ALA A 139 -9.53 7.94 -11.75
CA ALA A 139 -8.71 6.86 -11.23
C ALA A 139 -9.16 6.50 -9.82
N TYR A 140 -8.99 5.24 -9.45
CA TYR A 140 -9.22 4.77 -8.09
C TYR A 140 -8.15 3.83 -7.60
N MET A 141 -8.07 3.70 -6.29
CA MET A 141 -7.23 2.75 -5.56
C MET A 141 -8.06 2.15 -4.43
N LEU A 142 -8.11 0.82 -4.33
CA LEU A 142 -8.85 0.07 -3.31
C LEU A 142 -7.94 -0.92 -2.58
N GLY A 143 -8.37 -1.26 -1.36
CA GLY A 143 -7.73 -2.23 -0.49
C GLY A 143 -6.59 -1.63 0.34
N SER A 144 -6.44 -2.11 1.57
CA SER A 144 -5.40 -1.64 2.50
C SER A 144 -3.97 -1.83 1.96
N GLU A 145 -3.76 -2.86 1.13
CA GLU A 145 -2.49 -3.15 0.45
C GLU A 145 -2.41 -2.52 -0.95
N ARG A 146 -3.41 -1.70 -1.35
CA ARG A 146 -3.46 -1.02 -2.66
C ARG A 146 -3.40 -1.98 -3.85
N GLN A 147 -4.08 -3.14 -3.72
CA GLN A 147 -4.00 -4.22 -4.72
C GLN A 147 -4.84 -3.95 -5.95
N GLU A 148 -5.97 -3.25 -5.79
CA GLU A 148 -6.91 -2.99 -6.87
C GLU A 148 -6.90 -1.51 -7.25
N PHE A 149 -6.58 -1.24 -8.51
CA PHE A 149 -6.58 0.12 -9.04
C PHE A 149 -7.00 0.15 -10.50
N ARG A 150 -7.51 1.29 -10.93
CA ARG A 150 -7.82 1.54 -12.33
C ARG A 150 -7.67 3.01 -12.66
N ALA A 151 -7.26 3.30 -13.90
CA ALA A 151 -7.20 4.63 -14.48
C ALA A 151 -7.94 4.63 -15.82
N ASN A 152 -8.71 5.69 -16.10
CA ASN A 152 -9.51 5.80 -17.32
C ASN A 152 -9.41 7.21 -17.89
N ASP A 153 -9.10 7.32 -19.17
CA ASP A 153 -8.92 8.58 -19.87
C ASP A 153 -10.23 9.10 -20.54
N ASP A 154 -11.32 8.31 -20.57
CA ASP A 154 -12.66 8.65 -21.09
C ASP A 154 -12.64 9.41 -22.43
N GLY A 155 -11.86 8.91 -23.40
CA GLY A 155 -11.74 9.50 -24.74
C GLY A 155 -10.70 10.63 -24.87
N GLU A 156 -10.00 11.01 -23.81
CA GLU A 156 -8.77 11.79 -23.92
C GLU A 156 -7.63 10.96 -24.54
N PRO A 157 -6.58 11.57 -25.08
CA PRO A 157 -5.40 10.84 -25.54
C PRO A 157 -4.85 9.90 -24.46
N SER A 158 -4.45 8.71 -24.83
CA SER A 158 -4.02 7.67 -23.90
C SER A 158 -2.99 8.17 -22.90
N SER A 159 -3.20 7.88 -21.61
CA SER A 159 -2.31 8.22 -20.52
C SER A 159 -2.14 9.73 -20.22
N THR A 160 -3.03 10.58 -20.73
CA THR A 160 -2.98 12.03 -20.49
C THR A 160 -3.87 12.49 -19.33
N ALA A 161 -4.83 11.66 -18.91
CA ALA A 161 -5.78 11.97 -17.83
C ALA A 161 -5.72 10.94 -16.67
N GLY A 162 -6.11 9.71 -16.92
CA GLY A 162 -6.23 8.68 -15.88
C GLY A 162 -4.91 8.39 -15.17
N LYS A 163 -3.81 8.23 -15.89
CA LYS A 163 -2.48 8.02 -15.27
C LYS A 163 -2.00 9.21 -14.42
N PRO A 164 -2.08 10.47 -14.85
CA PRO A 164 -1.80 11.63 -14.02
C PRO A 164 -2.63 11.69 -12.74
N ILE A 165 -3.93 11.35 -12.80
CA ILE A 165 -4.83 11.28 -11.63
C ILE A 165 -4.34 10.18 -10.67
N LEU A 166 -4.10 8.96 -11.18
CA LEU A 166 -3.58 7.85 -10.37
C LEU A 166 -2.22 8.19 -9.75
N GLY A 167 -1.38 8.93 -10.47
CA GLY A 167 -0.10 9.43 -9.98
C GLY A 167 -0.25 10.30 -8.74
N GLN A 168 -1.31 11.11 -8.64
CA GLN A 168 -1.57 11.92 -7.44
C GLN A 168 -2.05 11.07 -6.27
N ILE A 169 -2.92 10.09 -6.50
CA ILE A 169 -3.32 9.12 -5.46
C ILE A 169 -2.08 8.41 -4.90
N ASN A 170 -1.15 8.01 -5.78
CA ASN A 170 0.09 7.34 -5.40
C ASN A 170 1.05 8.24 -4.62
N SER A 171 1.20 9.51 -5.00
CA SER A 171 2.10 10.45 -4.32
C SER A 171 1.67 10.78 -2.89
N HIS A 172 0.37 10.67 -2.59
CA HIS A 172 -0.18 10.86 -1.24
C HIS A 172 -0.31 9.55 -0.45
N GLU A 173 0.06 8.40 -1.07
CA GLU A 173 -0.05 7.05 -0.50
C GLU A 173 -1.48 6.65 -0.08
N LEU A 174 -2.48 7.26 -0.73
CA LEU A 174 -3.89 7.04 -0.41
C LEU A 174 -4.41 5.73 -1.00
N THR A 175 -5.35 5.11 -0.29
CA THR A 175 -6.16 3.99 -0.76
C THR A 175 -7.63 4.19 -0.36
N ASN A 176 -8.51 3.32 -0.86
CA ASN A 176 -9.97 3.45 -0.70
C ASN A 176 -10.47 4.84 -1.13
N ILE A 177 -10.00 5.25 -2.31
CA ILE A 177 -10.28 6.57 -2.89
C ILE A 177 -10.60 6.47 -4.37
N LEU A 178 -11.58 7.24 -4.80
CA LEU A 178 -11.89 7.53 -6.21
C LEU A 178 -11.65 9.02 -6.45
N VAL A 179 -10.89 9.36 -7.49
CA VAL A 179 -10.75 10.73 -7.98
C VAL A 179 -11.34 10.83 -9.38
N VAL A 180 -12.35 11.68 -9.54
CA VAL A 180 -13.03 11.96 -10.81
C VAL A 180 -12.67 13.37 -11.25
N VAL A 181 -12.29 13.54 -12.51
CA VAL A 181 -12.02 14.85 -13.11
C VAL A 181 -12.89 15.04 -14.34
N VAL A 182 -13.80 15.98 -14.25
CA VAL A 182 -14.72 16.36 -15.34
C VAL A 182 -14.13 17.52 -16.11
N ARG A 183 -14.00 17.38 -17.42
CA ARG A 183 -13.44 18.41 -18.28
C ARG A 183 -14.51 19.05 -19.18
N TYR A 184 -14.55 20.38 -19.12
CA TYR A 184 -15.24 21.22 -20.10
C TYR A 184 -14.21 21.83 -21.06
N TYR A 185 -14.37 21.54 -22.34
CA TYR A 185 -13.46 22.01 -23.38
C TYR A 185 -13.63 23.51 -23.66
N GLY A 186 -12.55 24.26 -23.64
CA GLY A 186 -12.55 25.73 -23.83
C GLY A 186 -12.28 26.20 -25.27
N GLY A 187 -12.35 25.29 -26.27
CA GLY A 187 -12.11 25.66 -27.69
C GLY A 187 -10.63 25.72 -28.09
N VAL A 188 -9.70 25.57 -27.15
CA VAL A 188 -8.24 25.61 -27.42
C VAL A 188 -7.59 24.29 -27.01
N ASN A 189 -6.84 23.68 -27.93
CA ASN A 189 -6.12 22.45 -27.64
C ASN A 189 -4.95 22.71 -26.67
N LEU A 190 -4.87 21.90 -25.62
CA LEU A 190 -3.80 21.98 -24.62
C LEU A 190 -2.55 21.19 -25.04
N GLY A 191 -2.72 20.21 -25.95
CA GLY A 191 -1.72 19.20 -26.25
C GLY A 191 -1.57 18.17 -25.13
N THR A 192 -0.85 17.08 -25.40
CA THR A 192 -0.69 15.98 -24.44
C THR A 192 0.00 16.42 -23.14
N GLY A 193 1.06 17.25 -23.25
CA GLY A 193 1.76 17.80 -22.09
C GLY A 193 0.89 18.70 -21.22
N GLY A 194 0.09 19.60 -21.85
CA GLY A 194 -0.84 20.47 -21.12
C GLY A 194 -1.96 19.70 -20.43
N LEU A 195 -2.49 18.64 -21.06
CA LEU A 195 -3.49 17.75 -20.46
C LEU A 195 -2.94 17.05 -19.21
N ILE A 196 -1.75 16.47 -19.30
CA ILE A 196 -1.10 15.78 -18.15
C ILE A 196 -0.97 16.75 -16.97
N VAL A 197 -0.52 17.97 -17.20
CA VAL A 197 -0.39 18.99 -16.14
C VAL A 197 -1.77 19.35 -15.56
N ALA A 198 -2.77 19.60 -16.41
CA ALA A 198 -4.11 20.01 -16.00
C ALA A 198 -4.80 18.94 -15.14
N TYR A 199 -4.81 17.69 -15.59
CA TYR A 199 -5.41 16.58 -14.84
C TYR A 199 -4.68 16.31 -13.53
N ARG A 200 -3.34 16.36 -13.53
CA ARG A 200 -2.53 16.25 -12.32
C ARG A 200 -2.85 17.33 -11.31
N THR A 201 -2.86 18.59 -11.74
CA THR A 201 -3.12 19.74 -10.85
C THR A 201 -4.54 19.71 -10.29
N ALA A 202 -5.54 19.43 -11.14
CA ALA A 202 -6.92 19.32 -10.70
C ALA A 202 -7.11 18.20 -9.65
N ALA A 203 -6.52 17.04 -9.89
CA ALA A 203 -6.58 15.92 -8.96
C ALA A 203 -5.88 16.23 -7.63
N ALA A 204 -4.69 16.87 -7.68
CA ALA A 204 -3.98 17.32 -6.47
C ALA A 204 -4.84 18.25 -5.62
N LEU A 205 -5.45 19.27 -6.23
CA LEU A 205 -6.34 20.22 -5.52
C LEU A 205 -7.52 19.53 -4.84
N ALA A 206 -8.12 18.52 -5.49
CA ALA A 206 -9.21 17.77 -4.89
C ALA A 206 -8.75 16.91 -3.70
N ILE A 207 -7.59 16.28 -3.81
CA ILE A 207 -7.02 15.45 -2.73
C ILE A 207 -6.59 16.32 -1.56
N ASP A 208 -5.92 17.45 -1.81
CA ASP A 208 -5.43 18.36 -0.76
C ASP A 208 -6.59 19.01 0.03
N ASN A 209 -7.74 19.21 -0.61
CA ASN A 209 -8.95 19.73 0.02
C ASN A 209 -9.80 18.66 0.73
N ALA A 210 -9.40 17.37 0.66
CA ALA A 210 -10.06 16.30 1.37
C ALA A 210 -9.43 16.08 2.76
N PRO A 211 -10.23 15.83 3.83
CA PRO A 211 -9.70 15.50 5.13
C PRO A 211 -9.02 14.12 5.07
N MET A 212 -7.69 14.09 5.22
CA MET A 212 -6.91 12.87 5.23
C MET A 212 -6.92 12.23 6.62
N VAL A 213 -7.11 10.90 6.69
CA VAL A 213 -7.13 10.12 7.93
C VAL A 213 -6.35 8.82 7.79
N ASN A 214 -5.77 8.36 8.90
CA ASN A 214 -5.24 7.01 8.99
C ASN A 214 -6.32 6.10 9.59
N ARG A 215 -6.56 4.95 8.96
CA ARG A 215 -7.48 3.91 9.45
C ARG A 215 -6.72 2.62 9.70
N LEU A 216 -7.18 1.86 10.72
CA LEU A 216 -6.63 0.55 11.01
C LEU A 216 -7.15 -0.49 10.01
N VAL A 217 -6.27 -1.42 9.65
CA VAL A 217 -6.65 -2.59 8.86
C VAL A 217 -7.28 -3.60 9.79
N GLU A 218 -8.61 -3.74 9.72
CA GLU A 218 -9.36 -4.73 10.48
C GLU A 218 -9.51 -6.03 9.70
N GLU A 219 -9.51 -7.15 10.41
CA GLU A 219 -9.77 -8.48 9.89
C GLU A 219 -10.98 -9.08 10.59
N THR A 220 -11.84 -9.77 9.82
CA THR A 220 -13.00 -10.46 10.37
C THR A 220 -12.63 -11.89 10.77
N VAL A 221 -12.91 -12.24 12.01
CA VAL A 221 -12.73 -13.58 12.56
C VAL A 221 -14.10 -14.14 12.91
N SER A 222 -14.50 -15.27 12.29
CA SER A 222 -15.71 -16.03 12.65
C SER A 222 -15.33 -17.20 13.53
N PHE A 223 -16.10 -17.43 14.60
CA PHE A 223 -15.89 -18.54 15.53
C PHE A 223 -17.23 -19.15 15.94
N ALA A 224 -17.34 -20.48 15.76
CA ALA A 224 -18.51 -21.26 16.17
C ALA A 224 -18.19 -22.08 17.42
N PHE A 225 -19.11 -22.11 18.40
CA PHE A 225 -18.89 -22.76 19.69
C PHE A 225 -20.20 -23.20 20.32
N PRO A 226 -20.19 -24.22 21.23
CA PRO A 226 -21.37 -24.60 21.99
C PRO A 226 -21.70 -23.56 23.07
N TYR A 227 -22.96 -23.43 23.43
CA TYR A 227 -23.45 -22.42 24.38
C TYR A 227 -22.72 -22.43 25.74
N VAL A 228 -22.29 -23.61 26.23
CA VAL A 228 -21.55 -23.73 27.48
C VAL A 228 -20.24 -22.94 27.51
N MET A 229 -19.67 -22.65 26.36
CA MET A 229 -18.42 -21.86 26.23
C MET A 229 -18.65 -20.36 26.17
N MET A 230 -19.90 -19.88 26.15
CA MET A 230 -20.25 -18.46 25.95
C MET A 230 -19.43 -17.52 26.85
N ASN A 231 -19.37 -17.80 28.15
CA ASN A 231 -18.67 -16.93 29.11
C ASN A 231 -17.17 -16.88 28.86
N GLY A 232 -16.56 -18.01 28.47
CA GLY A 232 -15.14 -18.06 28.09
C GLY A 232 -14.85 -17.27 26.84
N VAL A 233 -15.66 -17.44 25.78
CA VAL A 233 -15.54 -16.71 24.51
C VAL A 233 -15.70 -15.22 24.74
N MET A 234 -16.74 -14.78 25.45
CA MET A 234 -16.98 -13.35 25.72
C MET A 234 -15.85 -12.71 26.53
N ARG A 235 -15.23 -13.46 27.46
CA ARG A 235 -14.04 -12.99 28.18
C ARG A 235 -12.85 -12.76 27.21
N VAL A 236 -12.56 -13.74 26.34
CA VAL A 236 -11.48 -13.59 25.33
C VAL A 236 -11.75 -12.44 24.38
N VAL A 237 -12.98 -12.26 23.91
CA VAL A 237 -13.39 -11.14 23.06
C VAL A 237 -13.09 -9.80 23.73
N LYS A 238 -13.48 -9.65 25.01
CA LYS A 238 -13.24 -8.42 25.79
C LYS A 238 -11.73 -8.17 26.03
N GLU A 239 -10.98 -9.21 26.40
CA GLU A 239 -9.53 -9.11 26.64
C GLU A 239 -8.73 -8.77 25.36
N SER A 240 -9.24 -9.18 24.21
CA SER A 240 -8.61 -8.92 22.91
C SER A 240 -9.04 -7.61 22.27
N GLU A 241 -9.94 -6.86 22.90
CA GLU A 241 -10.52 -5.60 22.37
C GLU A 241 -11.20 -5.80 21.00
N ALA A 242 -11.68 -7.02 20.71
CA ALA A 242 -12.34 -7.33 19.46
C ALA A 242 -13.76 -6.77 19.44
N ARG A 243 -14.15 -6.16 18.30
CA ARG A 243 -15.51 -5.62 18.11
C ARG A 243 -16.42 -6.73 17.57
N ILE A 244 -17.58 -6.93 18.19
CA ILE A 244 -18.59 -7.87 17.72
C ILE A 244 -19.34 -7.25 16.53
N LEU A 245 -19.30 -7.92 15.37
CA LEU A 245 -20.01 -7.52 14.17
C LEU A 245 -21.40 -8.18 14.09
N ALA A 246 -21.46 -9.48 14.42
CA ALA A 246 -22.69 -10.25 14.40
C ALA A 246 -22.61 -11.41 15.38
N THR A 247 -23.77 -11.84 15.87
CA THR A 247 -23.94 -13.02 16.71
C THR A 247 -25.14 -13.82 16.22
N ASN A 248 -25.00 -15.15 16.16
CA ASN A 248 -26.11 -16.07 15.95
C ASN A 248 -26.10 -17.10 17.10
N PHE A 249 -27.25 -17.29 17.77
CA PHE A 249 -27.40 -18.14 18.94
C PHE A 249 -28.50 -19.20 18.73
N GLU A 250 -28.64 -19.74 17.54
CA GLU A 250 -29.60 -20.79 17.25
C GLU A 250 -29.11 -22.14 17.81
N ASN A 251 -28.92 -23.15 16.96
CA ASN A 251 -28.49 -24.50 17.40
C ASN A 251 -26.99 -24.53 17.77
N THR A 252 -26.17 -23.71 17.10
CA THR A 252 -24.75 -23.51 17.40
C THR A 252 -24.52 -22.02 17.51
N CYS A 253 -23.80 -21.60 18.57
CA CYS A 253 -23.45 -20.20 18.71
C CYS A 253 -22.36 -19.85 17.71
N GLU A 254 -22.59 -18.81 16.92
CA GLU A 254 -21.59 -18.24 16.01
C GLU A 254 -21.41 -16.76 16.33
N ILE A 255 -20.15 -16.32 16.40
CA ILE A 255 -19.79 -14.92 16.58
C ILE A 255 -18.86 -14.47 15.45
N LYS A 256 -19.14 -13.29 14.89
CA LYS A 256 -18.27 -12.60 13.94
C LYS A 256 -17.65 -11.40 14.62
N LEU A 257 -16.32 -11.37 14.62
CA LEU A 257 -15.51 -10.38 15.31
C LEU A 257 -14.67 -9.58 14.31
N SER A 258 -14.54 -8.28 14.54
CA SER A 258 -13.56 -7.43 13.86
C SER A 258 -12.45 -7.10 14.84
N ILE A 259 -11.21 -7.25 14.38
CA ILE A 259 -10.00 -6.97 15.16
C ILE A 259 -8.90 -6.46 14.24
N VAL A 260 -7.97 -5.67 14.77
CA VAL A 260 -6.78 -5.23 14.04
C VAL A 260 -6.01 -6.43 13.52
N ARG A 261 -5.60 -6.40 12.25
CA ARG A 261 -4.98 -7.52 11.54
C ARG A 261 -3.84 -8.18 12.31
N SER A 262 -2.94 -7.41 12.92
CA SER A 262 -1.80 -7.95 13.69
C SER A 262 -2.20 -8.77 14.91
N LYS A 263 -3.39 -8.52 15.48
CA LYS A 263 -3.93 -9.23 16.64
C LYS A 263 -4.83 -10.42 16.26
N ALA A 264 -5.18 -10.59 14.97
CA ALA A 264 -6.17 -11.58 14.52
C ALA A 264 -5.71 -13.02 14.80
N GLU A 265 -4.43 -13.34 14.56
CA GLU A 265 -3.88 -14.68 14.79
C GLU A 265 -3.81 -15.02 16.30
N GLU A 266 -3.47 -14.04 17.14
CA GLU A 266 -3.49 -14.22 18.59
C GLU A 266 -4.91 -14.50 19.11
N LEU A 267 -5.91 -13.77 18.59
CA LEU A 267 -7.32 -13.99 18.90
C LEU A 267 -7.78 -15.39 18.51
N ARG A 268 -7.46 -15.84 17.28
CA ARG A 268 -7.78 -17.21 16.82
C ARG A 268 -7.18 -18.26 17.74
N ASN A 269 -5.92 -18.09 18.11
CA ASN A 269 -5.22 -19.02 19.01
C ASN A 269 -5.84 -19.05 20.41
N LYS A 270 -6.29 -17.92 20.97
CA LYS A 270 -6.99 -17.85 22.26
C LYS A 270 -8.35 -18.54 22.18
N LEU A 271 -9.14 -18.29 21.13
CA LEU A 271 -10.44 -18.92 20.93
C LEU A 271 -10.32 -20.44 20.73
N ASN A 272 -9.37 -20.89 19.92
CA ASN A 272 -9.13 -22.32 19.70
C ASN A 272 -8.72 -23.05 20.97
N LYS A 273 -7.91 -22.45 21.85
CA LYS A 273 -7.54 -23.05 23.14
C LYS A 273 -8.76 -23.32 24.05
N LEU A 274 -9.82 -22.53 23.96
CA LEU A 274 -11.05 -22.78 24.68
C LEU A 274 -11.80 -24.03 24.16
N SER A 275 -11.64 -24.37 22.85
CA SER A 275 -12.33 -25.49 22.22
C SER A 275 -11.72 -26.84 22.59
N PHE A 276 -10.48 -26.88 23.08
CA PHE A 276 -9.73 -28.10 23.40
C PHE A 276 -9.55 -28.32 24.91
N GLY A 277 -10.11 -27.50 25.78
CA GLY A 277 -10.12 -27.62 27.25
C GLY A 277 -11.53 -27.87 27.75
#